data_3e4fdd7e02627287b5792af37f55d88b
#
_entry.id   3e4fdd7e02627287b5792af37f55d88b
#
_cell.length_a   1.000
_cell.length_b   1.000
_cell.length_c   1.000
_cell.angle_alpha   90.00
_cell.angle_beta   90.00
_cell.angle_gamma   90.00
#
_symmetry.space_group_name_H-M   'P 1'
#
loop_
_entity.id
_entity.type
_entity.pdbx_description
1 polymer ?
#
loop_
_entity_poly.entity_id
_entity_poly.type
_entity_poly.pdbx_seq_one_letter_code
_entity_poly.pdbx_strand_id
1 'polypeptide(L)'
;VIGCPKTIDGDLKNEQIETSFGFDTATKTYAELIGNIERDCNSARKYWHFIKVMGRSASHIALECALQCQPNICLVSEEVEAKEQSLDDVVEYIAKAVAVRAEEGSNFGTVIIPEGLIEFIPAIKKLIAELNDVLAMPEAQNLSRSAQIDFVKQIENLDKRVVGPIYEAVKD
;
A
#
# COMPACT_ATOMS: atom_id res chain seq x y z
N VAL A 1 -24.48 20.70 -15.26
CA VAL A 1 -23.32 20.42 -14.40
C VAL A 1 -22.41 19.47 -15.16
N ILE A 2 -21.12 19.81 -15.21
CA ILE A 2 -20.11 18.99 -15.87
C ILE A 2 -19.14 18.53 -14.78
N GLY A 3 -18.94 17.22 -14.66
CA GLY A 3 -17.99 16.62 -13.73
C GLY A 3 -16.62 16.42 -14.42
N CYS A 4 -15.55 16.91 -13.79
CA CYS A 4 -14.19 16.67 -14.24
C CYS A 4 -13.51 15.73 -13.24
N PRO A 5 -13.23 14.46 -13.61
CA PRO A 5 -12.56 13.55 -12.73
C PRO A 5 -11.12 13.99 -12.49
N LYS A 6 -10.63 13.82 -11.25
CA LYS A 6 -9.27 14.19 -10.87
C LYS A 6 -8.73 13.28 -9.79
N THR A 7 -7.54 12.74 -10.02
CA THR A 7 -6.71 12.06 -9.04
C THR A 7 -5.24 12.32 -9.34
N ILE A 8 -4.38 12.21 -8.32
CA ILE A 8 -2.93 12.24 -8.50
C ILE A 8 -2.35 10.84 -8.77
N ASP A 9 -3.15 9.78 -8.61
CA ASP A 9 -2.66 8.39 -8.64
C ASP A 9 -2.26 7.90 -10.05
N GLY A 10 -2.69 8.62 -11.10
CA GLY A 10 -2.38 8.25 -12.48
C GLY A 10 -3.27 7.15 -13.08
N ASP A 11 -4.29 6.70 -12.34
CA ASP A 11 -5.20 5.61 -12.71
C ASP A 11 -6.40 6.02 -13.57
N LEU A 12 -6.63 7.33 -13.76
CA LEU A 12 -7.71 7.86 -14.62
C LEU A 12 -7.29 8.09 -16.08
N LYS A 13 -6.12 7.64 -16.48
CA LYS A 13 -5.64 7.80 -17.86
C LYS A 13 -6.49 6.96 -18.83
N ASN A 14 -7.03 7.62 -19.86
CA ASN A 14 -7.81 7.00 -20.94
C ASN A 14 -7.68 7.82 -22.24
N GLU A 15 -8.46 7.49 -23.26
CA GLU A 15 -8.42 8.19 -24.55
C GLU A 15 -8.72 9.70 -24.47
N GLN A 16 -9.51 10.15 -23.48
CA GLN A 16 -9.85 11.55 -23.27
C GLN A 16 -8.95 12.24 -22.24
N ILE A 17 -8.29 11.47 -21.38
CA ILE A 17 -7.42 11.98 -20.30
C ILE A 17 -6.01 11.43 -20.52
N GLU A 18 -5.16 12.22 -21.15
CA GLU A 18 -3.79 11.85 -21.46
C GLU A 18 -2.90 11.92 -20.21
N THR A 19 -3.15 12.89 -19.34
CA THR A 19 -2.32 13.19 -18.17
C THR A 19 -3.17 13.34 -16.93
N SER A 20 -2.77 12.70 -15.85
CA SER A 20 -3.40 12.87 -14.54
C SER A 20 -2.94 14.17 -13.90
N PHE A 21 -3.89 15.05 -13.60
CA PHE A 21 -3.60 16.37 -13.04
C PHE A 21 -2.96 16.26 -11.65
N GLY A 22 -1.77 16.83 -11.52
CA GLY A 22 -1.02 16.86 -10.26
C GLY A 22 -0.12 15.63 -10.02
N PHE A 23 -0.14 14.61 -10.88
CA PHE A 23 0.74 13.44 -10.77
C PHE A 23 2.22 13.84 -10.79
N ASP A 24 2.66 14.59 -11.79
CA ASP A 24 4.03 15.08 -11.93
C ASP A 24 4.49 15.90 -10.72
N THR A 25 3.63 16.79 -10.24
CA THR A 25 3.94 17.62 -9.07
C THR A 25 4.07 16.77 -7.81
N ALA A 26 3.16 15.82 -7.61
CA ALA A 26 3.20 14.93 -6.47
C ALA A 26 4.46 14.05 -6.48
N THR A 27 4.77 13.42 -7.61
CA THR A 27 5.93 12.53 -7.73
C THR A 27 7.25 13.28 -7.57
N LYS A 28 7.38 14.47 -8.11
CA LYS A 28 8.58 15.32 -7.92
C LYS A 28 8.75 15.74 -6.45
N THR A 29 7.68 16.13 -5.79
CA THR A 29 7.73 16.49 -4.37
C THR A 29 8.08 15.28 -3.51
N TYR A 30 7.48 14.13 -3.77
CA TYR A 30 7.84 12.89 -3.07
C TYR A 30 9.30 12.50 -3.32
N ALA A 31 9.76 12.55 -4.56
CA ALA A 31 11.14 12.22 -4.90
C ALA A 31 12.15 13.13 -4.18
N GLU A 32 11.87 14.43 -4.06
CA GLU A 32 12.70 15.35 -3.30
C GLU A 32 12.76 14.98 -1.81
N LEU A 33 11.62 14.69 -1.20
CA LEU A 33 11.55 14.29 0.21
C LEU A 33 12.24 12.95 0.46
N ILE A 34 12.01 11.96 -0.41
CA ILE A 34 12.64 10.64 -0.34
C ILE A 34 14.15 10.76 -0.51
N GLY A 35 14.61 11.55 -1.47
CA GLY A 35 16.03 11.79 -1.69
C GLY A 35 16.72 12.43 -0.48
N ASN A 36 16.04 13.28 0.27
CA ASN A 36 16.55 13.83 1.52
C ASN A 36 16.68 12.75 2.61
N ILE A 37 15.68 11.85 2.72
CA ILE A 37 15.73 10.71 3.64
C ILE A 37 16.87 9.76 3.26
N GLU A 38 17.09 9.52 1.98
CA GLU A 38 18.18 8.65 1.50
C GLU A 38 19.56 9.23 1.82
N ARG A 39 19.72 10.55 1.68
CA ARG A 39 20.96 11.22 2.08
C ARG A 39 21.23 11.09 3.58
N ASP A 40 20.19 11.27 4.40
CA ASP A 40 20.27 11.08 5.84
C ASP A 40 20.61 9.63 6.20
N CYS A 41 19.94 8.69 5.57
CA CYS A 41 20.17 7.25 5.70
C CYS A 41 21.64 6.88 5.38
N ASN A 42 22.17 7.40 4.29
CA ASN A 42 23.55 7.17 3.86
C ASN A 42 24.58 7.85 4.78
N SER A 43 24.24 8.99 5.35
CA SER A 43 25.07 9.71 6.32
C SER A 43 25.13 9.00 7.66
N ALA A 44 23.99 8.63 8.22
CA ALA A 44 23.88 7.94 9.50
C ALA A 44 24.38 6.49 9.45
N ARG A 45 24.26 5.83 8.29
CA ARG A 45 24.54 4.40 8.05
C ARG A 45 23.84 3.50 9.05
N LYS A 46 22.62 3.90 9.42
CA LYS A 46 21.73 3.21 10.37
C LYS A 46 20.32 3.29 9.87
N TYR A 47 19.50 2.36 10.32
CA TYR A 47 18.07 2.29 10.12
C TYR A 47 17.64 2.00 8.69
N TRP A 48 16.54 1.28 8.60
CA TRP A 48 15.76 1.09 7.40
C TRP A 48 14.55 2.02 7.45
N HIS A 49 14.38 2.82 6.40
CA HIS A 49 13.27 3.76 6.29
C HIS A 49 12.20 3.16 5.39
N PHE A 50 11.03 2.90 5.96
CA PHE A 50 9.87 2.45 5.22
C PHE A 50 9.01 3.65 4.86
N ILE A 51 8.90 3.94 3.57
CA ILE A 51 8.25 5.14 3.06
C ILE A 51 6.98 4.72 2.34
N LYS A 52 5.84 5.00 2.96
CA LYS A 52 4.55 4.80 2.32
C LYS A 52 4.23 5.99 1.44
N VAL A 53 3.91 5.73 0.17
CA VAL A 53 3.45 6.74 -0.79
C VAL A 53 1.98 6.51 -1.16
N MET A 54 1.30 7.55 -1.61
CA MET A 54 -0.08 7.46 -2.08
C MET A 54 -0.18 6.59 -3.33
N GLY A 55 -1.39 6.15 -3.63
CA GLY A 55 -1.74 5.28 -4.75
C GLY A 55 -2.43 4.02 -4.25
N ARG A 56 -3.77 3.96 -4.41
CA ARG A 56 -4.58 2.81 -3.95
C ARG A 56 -4.79 1.79 -5.04
N SER A 57 -5.22 2.24 -6.22
CA SER A 57 -5.56 1.36 -7.34
C SER A 57 -4.39 1.06 -8.27
N ALA A 58 -3.29 1.79 -8.14
CA ALA A 58 -2.11 1.62 -8.98
C ALA A 58 -0.86 2.11 -8.25
N SER A 59 0.28 1.50 -8.59
CA SER A 59 1.58 1.81 -8.00
C SER A 59 2.38 2.84 -8.81
N HIS A 60 1.73 3.64 -9.66
CA HIS A 60 2.42 4.59 -10.55
C HIS A 60 3.26 5.60 -9.80
N ILE A 61 2.76 6.16 -8.69
CA ILE A 61 3.51 7.12 -7.87
C ILE A 61 4.74 6.45 -7.26
N ALA A 62 4.58 5.25 -6.70
CA ALA A 62 5.70 4.51 -6.12
C ALA A 62 6.79 4.21 -7.15
N LEU A 63 6.38 3.77 -8.35
CA LEU A 63 7.29 3.44 -9.44
C LEU A 63 8.02 4.68 -9.96
N GLU A 64 7.32 5.80 -10.16
CA GLU A 64 7.93 7.06 -10.61
C GLU A 64 8.92 7.60 -9.57
N CYS A 65 8.58 7.57 -8.29
CA CYS A 65 9.50 7.93 -7.21
C CYS A 65 10.73 7.01 -7.18
N ALA A 66 10.54 5.71 -7.38
CA ALA A 66 11.65 4.76 -7.41
C ALA A 66 12.59 5.00 -8.58
N LEU A 67 12.09 5.38 -9.76
CA LEU A 67 12.90 5.74 -10.92
C LEU A 67 13.74 7.00 -10.67
N GLN A 68 13.20 7.95 -9.91
CA GLN A 68 13.89 9.21 -9.59
C GLN A 68 14.91 9.08 -8.45
N CYS A 69 14.58 8.31 -7.40
CA CYS A 69 15.37 8.21 -6.17
C CYS A 69 16.25 6.97 -6.10
N GLN A 70 15.88 5.88 -6.78
CA GLN A 70 16.60 4.59 -6.74
C GLN A 70 16.72 3.99 -5.32
N PRO A 71 15.59 3.78 -4.62
CA PRO A 71 15.57 3.18 -3.30
C PRO A 71 16.13 1.75 -3.34
N ASN A 72 16.48 1.20 -2.18
CA ASN A 72 16.96 -0.18 -2.10
C ASN A 72 15.88 -1.20 -2.44
N ILE A 73 14.63 -0.91 -2.08
CA ILE A 73 13.47 -1.74 -2.40
C ILE A 73 12.32 -0.82 -2.81
N CYS A 74 11.62 -1.18 -3.88
CA CYS A 74 10.33 -0.62 -4.24
C CYS A 74 9.35 -1.77 -4.44
N LEU A 75 8.24 -1.75 -3.72
CA LEU A 75 7.16 -2.69 -3.92
C LEU A 75 6.19 -2.15 -4.98
N VAL A 76 5.74 -3.03 -5.86
CA VAL A 76 4.77 -2.73 -6.91
C VAL A 76 3.57 -3.66 -6.69
N SER A 77 2.41 -3.10 -6.38
CA SER A 77 1.21 -3.86 -6.00
C SER A 77 0.78 -4.83 -7.10
N GLU A 78 0.86 -4.40 -8.35
CA GLU A 78 0.49 -5.19 -9.52
C GLU A 78 1.39 -6.42 -9.70
N GLU A 79 2.68 -6.33 -9.33
CA GLU A 79 3.57 -7.48 -9.35
C GLU A 79 3.26 -8.48 -8.24
N VAL A 80 2.90 -7.99 -7.07
CA VAL A 80 2.49 -8.82 -5.92
C VAL A 80 1.24 -9.61 -6.28
N GLU A 81 0.26 -8.96 -6.93
CA GLU A 81 -0.95 -9.61 -7.42
C GLU A 81 -0.66 -10.65 -8.52
N ALA A 82 0.12 -10.27 -9.52
CA ALA A 82 0.44 -11.15 -10.64
C ALA A 82 1.22 -12.41 -10.22
N LYS A 83 2.01 -12.31 -9.14
CA LYS A 83 2.74 -13.43 -8.55
C LYS A 83 1.95 -14.15 -7.45
N GLU A 84 0.73 -13.71 -7.16
CA GLU A 84 -0.13 -14.24 -6.07
C GLU A 84 0.60 -14.32 -4.72
N GLN A 85 1.48 -13.35 -4.44
CA GLN A 85 2.30 -13.34 -3.23
C GLN A 85 1.43 -13.10 -1.99
N SER A 86 1.69 -13.88 -0.95
CA SER A 86 1.12 -13.64 0.37
C SER A 86 1.84 -12.48 1.09
N LEU A 87 1.28 -12.02 2.20
CA LEU A 87 1.96 -11.04 3.06
C LEU A 87 3.30 -11.56 3.56
N ASP A 88 3.35 -12.85 3.92
CA ASP A 88 4.58 -13.49 4.41
C ASP A 88 5.66 -13.53 3.33
N ASP A 89 5.30 -13.78 2.06
CA ASP A 89 6.24 -13.74 0.94
C ASP A 89 6.85 -12.35 0.73
N VAL A 90 6.02 -11.30 0.84
CA VAL A 90 6.47 -9.91 0.74
C VAL A 90 7.41 -9.56 1.89
N VAL A 91 7.05 -9.95 3.11
CA VAL A 91 7.89 -9.73 4.31
C VAL A 91 9.21 -10.49 4.19
N GLU A 92 9.18 -11.75 3.74
CA GLU A 92 10.39 -12.56 3.52
C GLU A 92 11.29 -11.95 2.45
N TYR A 93 10.74 -11.41 1.36
CA TYR A 93 11.51 -10.71 0.33
C TYR A 93 12.27 -9.51 0.91
N ILE A 94 11.57 -8.67 1.72
CA ILE A 94 12.20 -7.52 2.38
C ILE A 94 13.27 -7.99 3.37
N ALA A 95 12.96 -8.98 4.20
CA ALA A 95 13.85 -9.51 5.22
C ALA A 95 15.14 -10.09 4.60
N LYS A 96 15.03 -10.82 3.49
CA LYS A 96 16.19 -11.33 2.74
C LYS A 96 17.08 -10.19 2.23
N ALA A 97 16.49 -9.14 1.65
CA ALA A 97 17.26 -8.01 1.15
C ALA A 97 17.98 -7.26 2.30
N VAL A 98 17.31 -7.10 3.43
CA VAL A 98 17.90 -6.52 4.65
C VAL A 98 19.07 -7.37 5.16
N ALA A 99 18.89 -8.70 5.23
CA ALA A 99 19.91 -9.63 5.72
C ALA A 99 21.16 -9.61 4.83
N VAL A 100 21.00 -9.70 3.51
CA VAL A 100 22.12 -9.64 2.54
C VAL A 100 22.91 -8.35 2.71
N ARG A 101 22.24 -7.22 2.77
CA ARG A 101 22.90 -5.93 2.96
C ARG A 101 23.57 -5.79 4.32
N ALA A 102 23.02 -6.40 5.37
CA ALA A 102 23.63 -6.43 6.70
C ALA A 102 24.92 -7.26 6.70
N GLU A 103 24.94 -8.41 6.01
CA GLU A 103 26.15 -9.23 5.82
C GLU A 103 27.26 -8.49 5.08
N GLU A 104 26.89 -7.62 4.12
CA GLU A 104 27.82 -6.73 3.40
C GLU A 104 28.26 -5.52 4.20
N GLY A 105 27.83 -5.37 5.45
CA GLY A 105 28.14 -4.22 6.32
C GLY A 105 27.31 -2.96 6.04
N SER A 106 26.25 -3.07 5.21
CA SER A 106 25.38 -1.96 4.81
C SER A 106 23.97 -2.12 5.41
N ASN A 107 23.86 -2.22 6.74
CA ASN A 107 22.59 -2.41 7.43
C ASN A 107 21.76 -1.11 7.53
N PHE A 108 21.49 -0.52 6.39
CA PHE A 108 20.65 0.66 6.25
C PHE A 108 20.07 0.71 4.82
N GLY A 109 18.97 1.41 4.65
CA GLY A 109 18.35 1.56 3.33
C GLY A 109 16.97 2.17 3.38
N THR A 110 16.37 2.28 2.20
CA THR A 110 15.02 2.80 1.98
C THR A 110 14.16 1.79 1.26
N VAL A 111 12.91 1.70 1.69
CA VAL A 111 11.87 0.85 1.10
C VAL A 111 10.68 1.72 0.76
N ILE A 112 10.27 1.75 -0.50
CA ILE A 112 9.05 2.44 -0.95
C ILE A 112 7.91 1.43 -1.03
N ILE A 113 6.78 1.80 -0.42
CA ILE A 113 5.58 0.97 -0.35
C ILE A 113 4.39 1.79 -0.83
N PRO A 114 3.65 1.33 -1.86
CA PRO A 114 2.40 1.96 -2.27
C PRO A 114 1.31 1.70 -1.22
N GLU A 115 0.47 2.71 -0.96
CA GLU A 115 -0.61 2.64 0.02
C GLU A 115 -1.58 1.48 -0.25
N GLY A 116 -1.85 1.20 -1.51
CA GLY A 116 -2.80 0.17 -1.94
C GLY A 116 -2.28 -1.26 -1.88
N LEU A 117 -1.00 -1.49 -1.56
CA LEU A 117 -0.39 -2.83 -1.59
C LEU A 117 -1.24 -3.90 -0.89
N ILE A 118 -1.83 -3.54 0.23
CA ILE A 118 -2.61 -4.47 1.05
C ILE A 118 -3.85 -5.01 0.31
N GLU A 119 -4.45 -4.21 -0.57
CA GLU A 119 -5.64 -4.59 -1.35
C GLU A 119 -5.31 -5.59 -2.48
N PHE A 120 -4.05 -5.71 -2.86
CA PHE A 120 -3.56 -6.63 -3.90
C PHE A 120 -3.12 -8.00 -3.36
N ILE A 121 -3.03 -8.14 -2.04
CA ILE A 121 -2.72 -9.43 -1.40
C ILE A 121 -3.95 -10.34 -1.46
N PRO A 122 -3.87 -11.55 -2.04
CA PRO A 122 -5.05 -12.38 -2.33
C PRO A 122 -5.94 -12.67 -1.12
N ALA A 123 -5.33 -12.97 0.03
CA ALA A 123 -6.06 -13.24 1.27
C ALA A 123 -6.86 -12.02 1.76
N ILE A 124 -6.27 -10.83 1.67
CA ILE A 124 -6.90 -9.58 2.11
C ILE A 124 -7.95 -9.13 1.09
N LYS A 125 -7.67 -9.28 -0.20
CA LYS A 125 -8.64 -9.01 -1.28
C LYS A 125 -9.91 -9.84 -1.10
N LYS A 126 -9.77 -11.13 -0.79
CA LYS A 126 -10.90 -12.01 -0.49
C LYS A 126 -11.67 -11.54 0.74
N LEU A 127 -10.96 -11.19 1.82
CA LEU A 127 -11.57 -10.66 3.04
C LEU A 127 -12.35 -9.37 2.77
N ILE A 128 -11.78 -8.43 2.00
CA ILE A 128 -12.45 -7.17 1.66
C ILE A 128 -13.73 -7.45 0.86
N ALA A 129 -13.72 -8.41 -0.08
CA ALA A 129 -14.90 -8.81 -0.83
C ALA A 129 -15.98 -9.39 0.11
N GLU A 130 -15.62 -10.33 0.99
CA GLU A 130 -16.54 -10.92 1.98
C GLU A 130 -17.10 -9.87 2.94
N LEU A 131 -16.29 -8.91 3.39
CA LEU A 131 -16.74 -7.81 4.23
C LEU A 131 -17.72 -6.88 3.51
N ASN A 132 -17.45 -6.57 2.25
CA ASN A 132 -18.36 -5.75 1.45
C ASN A 132 -19.70 -6.43 1.23
N ASP A 133 -19.72 -7.74 0.98
CA ASP A 133 -20.95 -8.52 0.84
C ASP A 133 -21.76 -8.49 2.13
N VAL A 134 -21.12 -8.65 3.27
CA VAL A 134 -21.74 -8.57 4.60
C VAL A 134 -22.31 -7.17 4.88
N LEU A 135 -21.54 -6.13 4.59
CA LEU A 135 -21.98 -4.74 4.81
C LEU A 135 -23.05 -4.29 3.82
N ALA A 136 -23.20 -4.96 2.68
CA ALA A 136 -24.28 -4.72 1.72
C ALA A 136 -25.62 -5.34 2.16
N MET A 137 -25.65 -6.22 3.19
CA MET A 137 -26.87 -6.80 3.70
C MET A 137 -27.79 -5.71 4.30
N PRO A 138 -29.13 -5.81 4.10
CA PRO A 138 -30.06 -4.81 4.61
C PRO A 138 -30.00 -4.60 6.13
N GLU A 139 -29.65 -5.65 6.88
CA GLU A 139 -29.48 -5.62 8.33
C GLU A 139 -28.26 -4.78 8.77
N ALA A 140 -27.21 -4.77 7.94
CA ALA A 140 -25.98 -4.02 8.23
C ALA A 140 -26.07 -2.54 7.81
N GLN A 141 -26.80 -2.23 6.74
CA GLN A 141 -26.89 -0.88 6.16
C GLN A 141 -27.47 0.18 7.11
N ASN A 142 -28.37 -0.24 8.02
CA ASN A 142 -29.04 0.66 8.97
C ASN A 142 -28.29 0.78 10.31
N LEU A 143 -27.15 0.11 10.48
CA LEU A 143 -26.38 0.13 11.71
C LEU A 143 -25.40 1.32 11.75
N SER A 144 -25.14 1.83 12.95
CA SER A 144 -24.03 2.77 13.15
C SER A 144 -22.67 2.07 12.89
N ARG A 145 -21.63 2.83 12.60
CA ARG A 145 -20.30 2.27 12.29
C ARG A 145 -19.78 1.30 13.38
N SER A 146 -19.98 1.62 14.65
CA SER A 146 -19.63 0.73 15.77
C SER A 146 -20.45 -0.56 15.79
N ALA A 147 -21.76 -0.47 15.51
CA ALA A 147 -22.63 -1.62 15.45
C ALA A 147 -22.36 -2.51 14.22
N GLN A 148 -21.92 -1.95 13.10
CA GLN A 148 -21.45 -2.70 11.94
C GLN A 148 -20.21 -3.55 12.26
N ILE A 149 -19.26 -2.98 13.01
CA ILE A 149 -18.07 -3.71 13.48
C ILE A 149 -18.46 -4.89 14.36
N ASP A 150 -19.39 -4.70 15.28
CA ASP A 150 -19.86 -5.77 16.17
C ASP A 150 -20.70 -6.82 15.42
N PHE A 151 -21.44 -6.42 14.39
CA PHE A 151 -22.14 -7.32 13.49
C PHE A 151 -21.18 -8.22 12.71
N VAL A 152 -20.12 -7.65 12.14
CA VAL A 152 -19.07 -8.39 11.42
C VAL A 152 -18.36 -9.40 12.33
N LYS A 153 -18.10 -9.04 13.60
CA LYS A 153 -17.49 -9.96 14.59
C LYS A 153 -18.31 -11.20 14.87
N GLN A 154 -19.63 -11.13 14.74
CA GLN A 154 -20.55 -12.24 15.02
C GLN A 154 -20.64 -13.25 13.87
N ILE A 155 -20.08 -12.92 12.70
CA ILE A 155 -20.10 -13.81 11.54
C ILE A 155 -18.99 -14.86 11.68
N GLU A 156 -19.41 -16.11 11.93
CA GLU A 156 -18.50 -17.23 12.23
C GLU A 156 -17.58 -17.63 11.07
N ASN A 157 -17.90 -17.25 9.84
CA ASN A 157 -17.21 -17.70 8.62
C ASN A 157 -16.06 -16.80 8.17
N LEU A 158 -15.83 -15.66 8.80
CA LEU A 158 -14.69 -14.80 8.48
C LEU A 158 -13.39 -15.38 9.05
N ASP A 159 -12.34 -15.40 8.24
CA ASP A 159 -11.05 -15.95 8.67
C ASP A 159 -10.46 -15.11 9.83
N LYS A 160 -10.59 -15.63 11.04
CA LYS A 160 -10.16 -14.97 12.27
C LYS A 160 -8.67 -14.60 12.31
N ARG A 161 -7.84 -15.26 11.47
CA ARG A 161 -6.40 -14.96 11.37
C ARG A 161 -6.13 -13.64 10.66
N VAL A 162 -7.02 -13.25 9.77
CA VAL A 162 -6.90 -12.01 9.00
C VAL A 162 -7.69 -10.88 9.66
N VAL A 163 -8.87 -11.18 10.20
CA VAL A 163 -9.73 -10.19 10.88
C VAL A 163 -9.11 -9.66 12.18
N GLY A 164 -8.44 -10.53 12.96
CA GLY A 164 -7.85 -10.14 14.24
C GLY A 164 -6.84 -9.00 14.12
N PRO A 165 -5.78 -9.13 13.33
CA PRO A 165 -4.78 -8.08 13.13
C PRO A 165 -5.34 -6.79 12.52
N ILE A 166 -6.26 -6.90 11.55
CA ILE A 166 -6.89 -5.72 10.94
C ILE A 166 -7.80 -5.00 11.95
N TYR A 167 -8.51 -5.75 12.76
CA TYR A 167 -9.36 -5.18 13.81
C TYR A 167 -8.58 -4.39 14.85
N GLU A 168 -7.45 -4.90 15.31
CA GLU A 168 -6.59 -4.19 16.25
C GLU A 168 -5.96 -2.92 15.62
N ALA A 169 -5.65 -2.97 14.33
CA ALA A 169 -5.11 -1.82 13.59
C ALA A 169 -6.13 -0.71 13.29
N VAL A 170 -7.44 -1.00 13.31
CA VAL A 170 -8.51 -0.02 13.02
C VAL A 170 -9.15 0.53 14.32
N LYS A 171 -8.81 -0.04 15.47
CA LYS A 171 -9.39 0.31 16.77
C LYS A 171 -8.81 1.62 17.35
N ASP A 172 -7.63 2.05 16.93
CA ASP A 172 -6.96 3.31 17.27
C ASP A 172 -7.23 4.36 16.18
#